data_2bec9c2d6694b72a5e12d7a12dcf90ad
#
_entry.id   2bec9c2d6694b72a5e12d7a12dcf90ad
#
_cell.length_a   1.000
_cell.length_b   1.000
_cell.length_c   1.000
_cell.angle_alpha   90.00
_cell.angle_beta   90.00
_cell.angle_gamma   90.00
#
_symmetry.space_group_name_H-M   'P 1'
#
loop_
_entity.id
_entity.type
_entity.pdbx_description
1 polymer ?
#
loop_
_entity_poly.entity_id
_entity_poly.type
_entity_poly.pdbx_seq_one_letter_code
_entity_poly.pdbx_strand_id
1 'polypeptide(L)'
;LTQMSKFWFDLTKDIVPNHMISVDVKDMPEFFQEERFDGNSMMCKKLEMLPIECIVRGYITGSGWESYKENGTVCGIKLPEGLQESDKLPEPIFTPSTKAEIGLHDENISFERCREILEKEYPGKGASYAEQIKDYTIALYKKCAEYALTKGIIIADTKFEFGLDENGNVVLGDEMLTPDSSRFWPLEGYKPVSYTHLTLPTTSRV
;
A
#
# COMPACT_ATOMS: atom_id res chain seq x y z
N LEU A 1 2.51 15.08 -1.81
CA LEU A 1 2.33 13.66 -2.18
C LEU A 1 3.25 13.25 -3.33
N THR A 2 3.25 13.94 -4.48
CA THR A 2 4.03 13.61 -5.70
C THR A 2 5.51 13.33 -5.44
N GLN A 3 6.22 14.24 -4.76
CA GLN A 3 7.65 14.09 -4.46
C GLN A 3 7.92 12.94 -3.48
N MET A 4 6.98 12.65 -2.58
CA MET A 4 7.08 11.53 -1.66
C MET A 4 6.96 10.19 -2.39
N SER A 5 5.95 10.05 -3.26
CA SER A 5 5.81 8.86 -4.10
C SER A 5 7.03 8.67 -5.02
N LYS A 6 7.52 9.76 -5.65
CA LYS A 6 8.74 9.71 -6.46
C LYS A 6 9.93 9.14 -5.68
N PHE A 7 10.17 9.65 -4.47
CA PHE A 7 11.28 9.17 -3.63
C PHE A 7 11.19 7.66 -3.39
N TRP A 8 10.02 7.15 -3.03
CA TRP A 8 9.82 5.73 -2.76
C TRP A 8 9.89 4.87 -4.03
N PHE A 9 9.36 5.35 -5.15
CA PHE A 9 9.50 4.68 -6.45
C PHE A 9 10.96 4.54 -6.87
N ASP A 10 11.76 5.59 -6.70
CA ASP A 10 13.19 5.55 -7.01
C ASP A 10 13.95 4.57 -6.10
N LEU A 11 13.60 4.52 -4.81
CA LEU A 11 14.22 3.64 -3.82
C LEU A 11 13.93 2.16 -4.09
N THR A 12 12.78 1.85 -4.66
CA THR A 12 12.24 0.48 -4.77
C THR A 12 12.22 -0.09 -6.18
N LYS A 13 12.76 0.62 -7.16
CA LYS A 13 12.78 0.23 -8.58
C LYS A 13 13.47 -1.11 -8.88
N ASP A 14 14.28 -1.60 -7.95
CA ASP A 14 14.96 -2.91 -8.01
C ASP A 14 14.05 -4.07 -7.57
N ILE A 15 12.90 -3.80 -6.93
CA ILE A 15 11.93 -4.81 -6.50
C ILE A 15 10.90 -5.07 -7.59
N VAL A 16 10.25 -4.00 -8.06
CA VAL A 16 9.20 -4.04 -9.07
C VAL A 16 9.23 -2.75 -9.89
N PRO A 17 9.00 -2.82 -11.22
CA PRO A 17 8.83 -1.63 -12.01
C PRO A 17 7.60 -0.83 -11.54
N ASN A 18 7.66 0.50 -11.66
CA ASN A 18 6.55 1.37 -11.34
C ASN A 18 6.08 2.16 -12.58
N HIS A 19 4.93 2.78 -12.47
CA HIS A 19 4.28 3.48 -13.57
C HIS A 19 4.81 4.89 -13.83
N MET A 20 5.64 5.44 -12.94
CA MET A 20 6.14 6.81 -13.07
C MET A 20 7.03 6.96 -14.30
N ILE A 21 6.73 7.94 -15.14
CA ILE A 21 7.56 8.35 -16.28
C ILE A 21 8.42 9.55 -15.88
N SER A 22 7.78 10.64 -15.44
CA SER A 22 8.44 11.86 -15.00
C SER A 22 7.59 12.66 -14.01
N VAL A 23 8.26 13.44 -13.17
CA VAL A 23 7.64 14.49 -12.34
C VAL A 23 8.08 15.89 -12.76
N ASP A 24 8.94 16.01 -13.78
CA ASP A 24 9.32 17.30 -14.34
C ASP A 24 8.24 17.74 -15.35
N VAL A 25 7.64 18.88 -15.10
CA VAL A 25 6.59 19.42 -15.98
C VAL A 25 7.08 19.69 -17.39
N LYS A 26 8.39 19.84 -17.61
CA LYS A 26 8.99 20.04 -18.94
C LYS A 26 8.86 18.80 -19.83
N ASP A 27 8.74 17.62 -19.21
CA ASP A 27 8.54 16.35 -19.92
C ASP A 27 7.06 16.10 -20.25
N MET A 28 6.16 16.95 -19.74
CA MET A 28 4.71 16.79 -19.87
C MET A 28 4.17 17.60 -21.07
N PRO A 29 2.94 17.32 -21.55
CA PRO A 29 2.27 18.15 -22.54
C PRO A 29 2.24 19.62 -22.12
N GLU A 30 2.26 20.54 -23.10
CA GLU A 30 2.36 22.00 -22.91
C GLU A 30 1.38 22.55 -21.84
N PHE A 31 0.16 22.04 -21.80
CA PHE A 31 -0.85 22.42 -20.80
C PHE A 31 -0.36 22.24 -19.35
N PHE A 32 0.49 21.24 -19.07
CA PHE A 32 1.01 20.94 -17.74
C PHE A 32 2.33 21.63 -17.42
N GLN A 33 2.89 22.42 -18.32
CA GLN A 33 4.17 23.14 -18.12
C GLN A 33 4.01 24.46 -17.37
N GLU A 34 2.79 24.78 -16.92
CA GLU A 34 2.53 25.96 -16.09
C GLU A 34 3.06 25.75 -14.65
N GLU A 35 3.54 26.81 -14.01
CA GLU A 35 4.11 26.81 -12.65
C GLU A 35 3.18 26.14 -11.61
N ARG A 36 1.86 26.28 -11.76
CA ARG A 36 0.87 25.67 -10.84
C ARG A 36 0.92 24.14 -10.79
N PHE A 37 1.48 23.48 -11.80
CA PHE A 37 1.60 22.03 -11.87
C PHE A 37 2.97 21.52 -11.40
N ASP A 38 3.96 22.42 -11.29
CA ASP A 38 5.30 22.04 -10.86
C ASP A 38 5.28 21.50 -9.43
N GLY A 39 5.95 20.37 -9.22
CA GLY A 39 5.98 19.64 -7.95
C GLY A 39 4.69 18.92 -7.55
N ASN A 40 3.58 19.13 -8.28
CA ASN A 40 2.26 18.57 -7.97
C ASN A 40 1.76 17.54 -9.00
N SER A 41 2.46 17.39 -10.11
CA SER A 41 2.07 16.51 -11.21
C SER A 41 3.06 15.35 -11.37
N MET A 42 2.55 14.23 -11.84
CA MET A 42 3.33 13.06 -12.21
C MET A 42 2.77 12.49 -13.52
N MET A 43 3.63 12.35 -14.50
CA MET A 43 3.31 11.65 -15.74
C MET A 43 3.54 10.15 -15.54
N CYS A 44 2.52 9.36 -15.81
CA CYS A 44 2.54 7.92 -15.56
C CYS A 44 2.19 7.13 -16.83
N LYS A 45 2.68 5.90 -16.88
CA LYS A 45 2.18 4.90 -17.83
C LYS A 45 0.73 4.55 -17.46
N LYS A 46 -0.12 4.40 -18.48
CA LYS A 46 -1.45 3.86 -18.27
C LYS A 46 -1.34 2.35 -18.00
N LEU A 47 -1.91 1.90 -16.90
CA LEU A 47 -1.98 0.50 -16.51
C LEU A 47 -3.44 0.02 -16.54
N GLU A 48 -3.63 -1.26 -16.76
CA GLU A 48 -4.85 -1.96 -16.41
C GLU A 48 -4.80 -2.34 -14.93
N MET A 49 -5.47 -1.55 -14.06
CA MET A 49 -5.36 -1.71 -12.63
C MET A 49 -6.04 -2.99 -12.15
N LEU A 50 -5.34 -3.76 -11.32
CA LEU A 50 -5.90 -4.94 -10.67
C LEU A 50 -6.96 -4.53 -9.63
N PRO A 51 -8.06 -5.29 -9.47
CA PRO A 51 -9.17 -4.94 -8.60
C PRO A 51 -8.91 -5.30 -7.11
N ILE A 52 -7.66 -5.19 -6.68
CA ILE A 52 -7.20 -5.56 -5.33
C ILE A 52 -6.39 -4.40 -4.74
N GLU A 53 -6.75 -3.99 -3.54
CA GLU A 53 -5.91 -3.16 -2.70
C GLU A 53 -4.94 -4.03 -1.90
N CYS A 54 -3.66 -3.78 -2.07
CA CYS A 54 -2.60 -4.58 -1.46
C CYS A 54 -2.15 -3.95 -0.14
N ILE A 55 -2.87 -4.24 0.93
CA ILE A 55 -2.55 -3.74 2.26
C ILE A 55 -1.54 -4.66 2.93
N VAL A 56 -0.51 -4.08 3.52
CA VAL A 56 0.49 -4.77 4.33
C VAL A 56 0.56 -4.12 5.70
N ARG A 57 0.61 -4.96 6.73
CA ARG A 57 0.66 -4.53 8.13
C ARG A 57 1.90 -5.09 8.81
N GLY A 58 2.74 -4.22 9.34
CA GLY A 58 3.85 -4.60 10.23
C GLY A 58 3.51 -4.40 11.70
N TYR A 59 2.42 -3.67 11.96
CA TYR A 59 1.87 -3.42 13.29
C TYR A 59 0.36 -3.64 13.25
N ILE A 60 -0.20 -4.09 14.37
CA ILE A 60 -1.64 -4.36 14.46
C ILE A 60 -2.42 -3.13 14.87
N THR A 61 -3.14 -2.51 13.92
CA THR A 61 -3.91 -1.27 14.16
C THR A 61 -5.09 -1.17 13.19
N GLY A 62 -5.99 -0.21 13.44
CA GLY A 62 -7.15 0.07 12.59
C GLY A 62 -8.03 -1.17 12.36
N SER A 63 -8.51 -1.38 11.13
CA SER A 63 -9.40 -2.53 10.82
C SER A 63 -8.75 -3.89 11.10
N GLY A 64 -7.42 -3.99 11.04
CA GLY A 64 -6.70 -5.19 11.43
C GLY A 64 -6.82 -5.48 12.93
N TRP A 65 -6.71 -4.45 13.77
CA TRP A 65 -6.92 -4.57 15.21
C TRP A 65 -8.36 -4.95 15.55
N GLU A 66 -9.35 -4.32 14.89
CA GLU A 66 -10.76 -4.67 15.11
C GLU A 66 -11.04 -6.15 14.78
N SER A 67 -10.54 -6.63 13.64
CA SER A 67 -10.67 -8.04 13.25
C SER A 67 -9.98 -8.99 14.25
N TYR A 68 -8.77 -8.63 14.69
CA TYR A 68 -8.03 -9.44 15.68
C TYR A 68 -8.75 -9.54 17.02
N LYS A 69 -9.32 -8.44 17.52
CA LYS A 69 -10.11 -8.46 18.78
C LYS A 69 -11.30 -9.40 18.70
N GLU A 70 -11.92 -9.48 17.53
CA GLU A 70 -13.14 -10.28 17.33
C GLU A 70 -12.85 -11.78 17.35
N ASN A 71 -11.78 -12.22 16.67
CA ASN A 71 -11.58 -13.65 16.44
C ASN A 71 -10.11 -14.13 16.41
N GLY A 72 -9.15 -13.26 16.76
CA GLY A 72 -7.72 -13.57 16.76
C GLY A 72 -7.09 -13.69 15.38
N THR A 73 -7.80 -13.27 14.32
CA THR A 73 -7.31 -13.37 12.94
C THR A 73 -7.42 -12.04 12.19
N VAL A 74 -6.63 -11.88 11.12
CA VAL A 74 -6.79 -10.78 10.14
C VAL A 74 -6.73 -11.39 8.75
N CYS A 75 -7.76 -11.20 7.94
CA CYS A 75 -7.85 -11.78 6.58
C CYS A 75 -7.60 -13.31 6.57
N GLY A 76 -8.07 -14.02 7.61
CA GLY A 76 -7.84 -15.46 7.77
C GLY A 76 -6.48 -15.86 8.34
N ILE A 77 -5.55 -14.90 8.54
CA ILE A 77 -4.24 -15.15 9.15
C ILE A 77 -4.39 -15.17 10.67
N LYS A 78 -4.09 -16.30 11.30
CA LYS A 78 -4.08 -16.41 12.75
C LYS A 78 -2.85 -15.69 13.31
N LEU A 79 -3.07 -14.78 14.26
CA LEU A 79 -2.02 -14.04 14.93
C LEU A 79 -1.76 -14.60 16.34
N PRO A 80 -0.58 -14.29 16.94
CA PRO A 80 -0.29 -14.66 18.33
C PRO A 80 -1.34 -14.12 19.29
N GLU A 81 -1.60 -14.87 20.36
CA GLU A 81 -2.50 -14.42 21.43
C GLU A 81 -1.83 -13.32 22.28
N GLY A 82 -2.65 -12.41 22.82
CA GLY A 82 -2.20 -11.40 23.76
C GLY A 82 -1.59 -10.14 23.13
N LEU A 83 -1.73 -9.95 21.80
CA LEU A 83 -1.35 -8.70 21.16
C LEU A 83 -2.19 -7.54 21.69
N GLN A 84 -1.54 -6.40 21.84
CA GLN A 84 -2.16 -5.12 22.15
C GLN A 84 -2.25 -4.26 20.88
N GLU A 85 -3.15 -3.28 20.89
CA GLU A 85 -3.22 -2.35 19.79
C GLU A 85 -1.89 -1.62 19.58
N SER A 86 -1.49 -1.49 18.34
CA SER A 86 -0.20 -0.95 17.91
C SER A 86 1.01 -1.85 18.18
N ASP A 87 0.83 -3.09 18.63
CA ASP A 87 1.94 -4.03 18.71
C ASP A 87 2.57 -4.30 17.35
N LYS A 88 3.90 -4.44 17.37
CA LYS A 88 4.64 -4.91 16.20
C LYS A 88 4.34 -6.39 15.97
N LEU A 89 3.99 -6.74 14.74
CA LEU A 89 3.81 -8.13 14.35
C LEU A 89 5.16 -8.84 14.19
N PRO A 90 5.23 -10.16 14.47
CA PRO A 90 6.45 -10.95 14.28
C PRO A 90 7.01 -10.84 12.85
N GLU A 91 6.11 -10.88 11.87
CA GLU A 91 6.38 -10.65 10.46
C GLU A 91 5.29 -9.77 9.85
N PRO A 92 5.61 -8.95 8.84
CA PRO A 92 4.58 -8.23 8.11
C PRO A 92 3.60 -9.19 7.44
N ILE A 93 2.32 -8.87 7.51
CA ILE A 93 1.26 -9.69 6.92
C ILE A 93 0.60 -8.96 5.73
N PHE A 94 0.30 -9.73 4.67
CA PHE A 94 -0.47 -9.27 3.53
C PHE A 94 -1.97 -9.44 3.82
N THR A 95 -2.69 -8.34 3.84
CA THR A 95 -4.11 -8.27 4.21
C THR A 95 -4.90 -7.55 3.12
N PRO A 96 -5.13 -8.20 1.96
CA PRO A 96 -5.76 -7.56 0.82
C PRO A 96 -7.21 -7.14 1.10
N SER A 97 -7.68 -6.15 0.35
CA SER A 97 -9.09 -5.82 0.25
C SER A 97 -9.54 -5.69 -1.20
N THR A 98 -10.83 -5.84 -1.42
CA THR A 98 -11.43 -5.52 -2.72
C THR A 98 -11.49 -4.00 -2.89
N LYS A 99 -11.42 -3.52 -4.13
CA LYS A 99 -11.84 -2.16 -4.45
C LYS A 99 -13.36 -2.15 -4.53
N ALA A 100 -14.00 -1.45 -3.60
CA ALA A 100 -15.45 -1.27 -3.63
C ALA A 100 -15.88 -0.40 -4.82
N GLU A 101 -17.08 -0.68 -5.35
CA GLU A 101 -17.74 0.28 -6.23
C GLU A 101 -18.02 1.59 -5.46
N ILE A 102 -18.08 2.71 -6.18
CA ILE A 102 -18.30 4.04 -5.58
C ILE A 102 -19.54 4.00 -4.67
N GLY A 103 -19.33 4.23 -3.37
CA GLY A 103 -20.38 4.26 -2.35
C GLY A 103 -20.51 2.98 -1.50
N LEU A 104 -19.70 1.96 -1.74
CA LEU A 104 -19.54 0.79 -0.88
C LEU A 104 -18.20 0.85 -0.15
N HIS A 105 -18.07 0.14 0.97
CA HIS A 105 -16.80 0.04 1.69
C HIS A 105 -15.95 -1.10 1.14
N ASP A 106 -14.64 -0.87 1.10
CA ASP A 106 -13.65 -1.90 0.79
C ASP A 106 -13.77 -3.04 1.80
N GLU A 107 -13.78 -4.27 1.30
CA GLU A 107 -13.92 -5.46 2.13
C GLU A 107 -12.57 -6.16 2.27
N ASN A 108 -12.12 -6.33 3.52
CA ASN A 108 -10.95 -7.16 3.81
C ASN A 108 -11.23 -8.61 3.41
N ILE A 109 -10.34 -9.19 2.61
CA ILE A 109 -10.50 -10.55 2.08
C ILE A 109 -9.30 -11.42 2.44
N SER A 110 -9.50 -12.74 2.44
CA SER A 110 -8.37 -13.69 2.56
C SER A 110 -7.52 -13.70 1.27
N PHE A 111 -6.31 -14.23 1.38
CA PHE A 111 -5.45 -14.40 0.21
C PHE A 111 -6.06 -15.38 -0.81
N GLU A 112 -6.73 -16.43 -0.34
CA GLU A 112 -7.46 -17.38 -1.19
C GLU A 112 -8.54 -16.66 -2.00
N ARG A 113 -9.29 -15.77 -1.33
CA ARG A 113 -10.31 -14.97 -2.01
C ARG A 113 -9.72 -14.00 -3.03
N CYS A 114 -8.59 -13.39 -2.72
CA CYS A 114 -7.84 -12.57 -3.66
C CYS A 114 -7.46 -13.37 -4.92
N ARG A 115 -6.96 -14.59 -4.76
CA ARG A 115 -6.64 -15.49 -5.88
C ARG A 115 -7.85 -15.83 -6.73
N GLU A 116 -8.98 -16.14 -6.10
CA GLU A 116 -10.23 -16.44 -6.81
C GLU A 116 -10.70 -15.26 -7.66
N ILE A 117 -10.67 -14.04 -7.09
CA ILE A 117 -11.05 -12.82 -7.82
C ILE A 117 -10.17 -12.62 -9.04
N LEU A 118 -8.85 -12.69 -8.85
CA LEU A 118 -7.90 -12.48 -9.94
C LEU A 118 -7.97 -13.60 -10.99
N GLU A 119 -8.19 -14.87 -10.58
CA GLU A 119 -8.33 -15.98 -11.53
C GLU A 119 -9.61 -15.87 -12.36
N LYS A 120 -10.69 -15.34 -11.77
CA LYS A 120 -11.93 -15.04 -12.49
C LYS A 120 -11.73 -13.93 -13.53
N GLU A 121 -10.99 -12.89 -13.16
CA GLU A 121 -10.71 -11.74 -14.04
C GLU A 121 -9.69 -12.08 -15.13
N TYR A 122 -8.65 -12.85 -14.76
CA TYR A 122 -7.52 -13.24 -15.62
C TYR A 122 -7.36 -14.77 -15.67
N PRO A 123 -8.22 -15.51 -16.38
CA PRO A 123 -8.20 -16.97 -16.38
C PRO A 123 -6.84 -17.55 -16.80
N GLY A 124 -6.29 -18.43 -15.96
CA GLY A 124 -4.98 -19.07 -16.16
C GLY A 124 -3.76 -18.23 -15.79
N LYS A 125 -3.96 -16.97 -15.36
CA LYS A 125 -2.90 -16.05 -14.90
C LYS A 125 -3.15 -15.46 -13.53
N GLY A 126 -4.41 -15.38 -13.11
CA GLY A 126 -4.81 -14.67 -11.91
C GLY A 126 -4.16 -15.18 -10.63
N ALA A 127 -3.99 -16.49 -10.50
CA ALA A 127 -3.29 -17.07 -9.36
C ALA A 127 -1.82 -16.62 -9.31
N SER A 128 -1.14 -16.52 -10.45
CA SER A 128 0.23 -16.00 -10.54
C SER A 128 0.29 -14.52 -10.20
N TYR A 129 -0.67 -13.72 -10.65
CA TYR A 129 -0.75 -12.30 -10.29
C TYR A 129 -0.96 -12.12 -8.79
N ALA A 130 -1.81 -12.92 -8.16
CA ALA A 130 -2.04 -12.88 -6.71
C ALA A 130 -0.75 -13.13 -5.91
N GLU A 131 0.02 -14.15 -6.29
CA GLU A 131 1.31 -14.42 -5.64
C GLU A 131 2.30 -13.26 -5.88
N GLN A 132 2.41 -12.74 -7.10
CA GLN A 132 3.31 -11.63 -7.42
C GLN A 132 2.98 -10.36 -6.61
N ILE A 133 1.71 -9.94 -6.57
CA ILE A 133 1.34 -8.72 -5.81
C ILE A 133 1.55 -8.88 -4.31
N LYS A 134 1.33 -10.09 -3.76
CA LYS A 134 1.64 -10.39 -2.37
C LYS A 134 3.14 -10.28 -2.09
N ASP A 135 3.96 -10.94 -2.91
CA ASP A 135 5.42 -10.96 -2.72
C ASP A 135 6.02 -9.57 -2.89
N TYR A 136 5.61 -8.82 -3.92
CA TYR A 136 6.02 -7.43 -4.11
C TYR A 136 5.60 -6.54 -2.94
N THR A 137 4.37 -6.67 -2.46
CA THR A 137 3.85 -5.90 -1.33
C THR A 137 4.70 -6.11 -0.07
N ILE A 138 5.00 -7.36 0.27
CA ILE A 138 5.85 -7.69 1.44
C ILE A 138 7.28 -7.18 1.25
N ALA A 139 7.87 -7.36 0.06
CA ALA A 139 9.24 -6.91 -0.23
C ALA A 139 9.36 -5.37 -0.19
N LEU A 140 8.42 -4.67 -0.81
CA LEU A 140 8.34 -3.20 -0.78
C LEU A 140 8.25 -2.70 0.66
N TYR A 141 7.31 -3.26 1.43
CA TYR A 141 7.13 -2.86 2.83
C TYR A 141 8.41 -3.07 3.65
N LYS A 142 9.02 -4.26 3.59
CA LYS A 142 10.22 -4.57 4.37
C LYS A 142 11.34 -3.57 4.06
N LYS A 143 11.63 -3.31 2.80
CA LYS A 143 12.67 -2.36 2.39
C LYS A 143 12.39 -0.94 2.86
N CYS A 144 11.15 -0.47 2.65
CA CYS A 144 10.77 0.90 3.02
C CYS A 144 10.70 1.09 4.54
N ALA A 145 10.17 0.10 5.29
CA ALA A 145 10.10 0.15 6.74
C ALA A 145 11.48 0.16 7.37
N GLU A 146 12.43 -0.65 6.86
CA GLU A 146 13.82 -0.62 7.30
C GLU A 146 14.46 0.75 7.07
N TYR A 147 14.29 1.32 5.87
CA TYR A 147 14.79 2.67 5.57
C TYR A 147 14.16 3.72 6.49
N ALA A 148 12.84 3.70 6.67
CA ALA A 148 12.12 4.66 7.52
C ALA A 148 12.60 4.62 8.97
N LEU A 149 12.87 3.42 9.51
CA LEU A 149 13.42 3.24 10.86
C LEU A 149 14.78 3.95 11.02
N THR A 150 15.63 3.97 10.00
CA THR A 150 16.90 4.73 10.03
C THR A 150 16.70 6.23 10.15
N LYS A 151 15.49 6.71 9.84
CA LYS A 151 15.06 8.12 9.94
C LYS A 151 14.18 8.39 11.16
N GLY A 152 14.06 7.43 12.09
CA GLY A 152 13.24 7.56 13.28
C GLY A 152 11.73 7.49 13.01
N ILE A 153 11.32 6.85 11.91
CA ILE A 153 9.93 6.72 11.50
C ILE A 153 9.55 5.24 11.44
N ILE A 154 8.41 4.90 12.03
CA ILE A 154 7.75 3.61 11.90
C ILE A 154 6.70 3.74 10.80
N ILE A 155 6.72 2.81 9.84
CA ILE A 155 5.61 2.58 8.92
C ILE A 155 4.76 1.44 9.52
N ALA A 156 3.59 1.78 10.06
CA ALA A 156 2.75 0.78 10.72
C ALA A 156 2.07 -0.14 9.72
N ASP A 157 1.47 0.44 8.73
CA ASP A 157 0.85 -0.23 7.58
C ASP A 157 0.84 0.70 6.37
N THR A 158 0.60 0.12 5.22
CA THR A 158 0.45 0.85 3.97
C THR A 158 -0.39 0.06 2.98
N LYS A 159 -0.92 0.76 1.98
CA LYS A 159 -1.63 0.23 0.84
C LYS A 159 -0.80 0.47 -0.43
N PHE A 160 -0.66 -0.56 -1.25
CA PHE A 160 -0.14 -0.47 -2.61
C PHE A 160 -1.21 -0.88 -3.61
N GLU A 161 -1.08 -0.36 -4.82
CA GLU A 161 -1.91 -0.76 -5.94
C GLU A 161 -1.04 -1.21 -7.11
N PHE A 162 -1.45 -2.25 -7.77
CA PHE A 162 -0.75 -2.79 -8.94
C PHE A 162 -1.66 -2.82 -10.14
N GLY A 163 -1.07 -2.74 -11.31
CA GLY A 163 -1.73 -2.93 -12.58
C GLY A 163 -0.86 -3.73 -13.53
N LEU A 164 -1.40 -4.01 -14.70
CA LEU A 164 -0.71 -4.69 -15.78
C LEU A 164 -0.29 -3.68 -16.84
N ASP A 165 0.94 -3.83 -17.32
CA ASP A 165 1.39 -3.14 -18.52
C ASP A 165 0.81 -3.81 -19.80
N GLU A 166 1.14 -3.27 -20.97
CA GLU A 166 0.71 -3.77 -22.28
C GLU A 166 1.15 -5.21 -22.58
N ASN A 167 2.16 -5.71 -21.85
CA ASN A 167 2.70 -7.07 -21.99
C ASN A 167 2.14 -8.03 -20.92
N GLY A 168 1.27 -7.53 -20.03
CA GLY A 168 0.71 -8.29 -18.90
C GLY A 168 1.68 -8.48 -17.73
N ASN A 169 2.70 -7.64 -17.62
CA ASN A 169 3.59 -7.65 -16.45
C ASN A 169 2.99 -6.82 -15.32
N VAL A 170 3.18 -7.29 -14.09
CA VAL A 170 2.75 -6.56 -12.88
C VAL A 170 3.65 -5.34 -12.65
N VAL A 171 3.03 -4.18 -12.51
CA VAL A 171 3.67 -2.87 -12.31
C VAL A 171 3.03 -2.17 -11.12
N LEU A 172 3.84 -1.56 -10.26
CA LEU A 172 3.36 -0.74 -9.16
C LEU A 172 2.77 0.55 -9.70
N GLY A 173 1.52 0.82 -9.34
CA GLY A 173 0.76 2.01 -9.74
C GLY A 173 0.38 2.89 -8.55
N ASP A 174 -0.51 3.84 -8.80
CA ASP A 174 -1.07 4.78 -7.82
C ASP A 174 0.01 5.55 -7.04
N GLU A 175 -0.27 5.93 -5.81
CA GLU A 175 0.68 6.57 -4.89
C GLU A 175 1.45 5.54 -4.05
N MET A 176 2.59 5.95 -3.52
CA MET A 176 3.40 5.08 -2.68
C MET A 176 3.81 5.77 -1.39
N LEU A 177 3.44 5.15 -0.25
CA LEU A 177 3.87 5.53 1.10
C LEU A 177 3.65 7.04 1.37
N THR A 178 2.47 7.52 1.03
CA THR A 178 2.03 8.87 1.36
C THR A 178 1.18 8.85 2.64
N PRO A 179 0.93 9.99 3.27
CA PRO A 179 0.03 10.07 4.42
C PRO A 179 -1.41 9.62 4.12
N ASP A 180 -1.83 9.59 2.85
CA ASP A 180 -3.17 9.16 2.46
C ASP A 180 -3.28 7.63 2.41
N SER A 181 -2.17 6.94 2.07
CA SER A 181 -2.13 5.49 1.93
C SER A 181 -1.47 4.75 3.10
N SER A 182 -0.89 5.47 4.06
CA SER A 182 0.00 4.86 5.07
C SER A 182 -0.14 5.50 6.45
N ARG A 183 0.13 4.71 7.48
CA ARG A 183 0.27 5.21 8.86
C ARG A 183 1.74 5.29 9.23
N PHE A 184 2.18 6.48 9.59
CA PHE A 184 3.53 6.76 10.06
C PHE A 184 3.50 7.16 11.53
N TRP A 185 4.40 6.58 12.33
CA TRP A 185 4.57 6.94 13.74
C TRP A 185 6.02 7.36 13.99
N PRO A 186 6.26 8.30 14.93
CA PRO A 186 7.62 8.55 15.39
C PRO A 186 8.14 7.33 16.15
N LEU A 187 9.38 6.94 15.89
CA LEU A 187 10.04 5.86 16.63
C LEU A 187 10.29 6.27 18.07
N GLU A 188 10.65 7.55 18.28
CA GLU A 188 10.83 8.11 19.60
C GLU A 188 9.49 8.13 20.36
N GLY A 189 9.49 7.54 21.55
CA GLY A 189 8.29 7.45 22.37
C GLY A 189 7.26 6.40 21.95
N TYR A 190 7.54 5.60 20.92
CA TYR A 190 6.64 4.52 20.53
C TYR A 190 6.43 3.54 21.68
N LYS A 191 5.16 3.29 21.99
CA LYS A 191 4.68 2.26 22.93
C LYS A 191 3.39 1.68 22.40
N PRO A 192 3.17 0.35 22.44
CA PRO A 192 1.87 -0.24 22.12
C PRO A 192 0.74 0.44 22.90
N VAL A 193 -0.47 0.50 22.33
CA VAL A 193 -1.66 1.17 22.89
C VAL A 193 -1.61 2.70 22.92
N SER A 194 -0.42 3.33 22.86
CA SER A 194 -0.31 4.80 22.97
C SER A 194 -0.56 5.58 21.67
N TYR A 195 -0.65 4.90 20.53
CA TYR A 195 -0.71 5.53 19.19
C TYR A 195 -2.08 5.49 18.52
N THR A 196 -3.12 5.04 19.21
CA THR A 196 -4.50 5.03 18.68
C THR A 196 -5.03 6.42 18.31
N HIS A 197 -4.35 7.48 18.76
CA HIS A 197 -4.75 8.87 18.52
C HIS A 197 -3.78 9.69 17.68
N LEU A 198 -2.68 9.09 17.20
CA LEU A 198 -1.70 9.74 16.33
C LEU A 198 -1.84 9.30 14.86
N THR A 199 -3.05 9.15 14.38
CA THR A 199 -3.28 9.37 12.97
C THR A 199 -3.10 10.85 12.73
N LEU A 200 -2.12 11.25 11.92
CA LEU A 200 -2.19 12.57 11.29
C LEU A 200 -3.61 12.70 10.75
N PRO A 201 -4.32 13.81 11.05
CA PRO A 201 -5.68 13.95 10.58
C PRO A 201 -5.65 13.84 9.05
N THR A 202 -6.10 12.71 8.53
CA THR A 202 -6.46 12.59 7.13
C THR A 202 -7.69 13.46 6.94
N THR A 203 -7.46 14.74 6.74
CA THR A 203 -8.50 15.60 6.22
C THR A 203 -8.64 15.24 4.74
N SER A 204 -9.43 14.20 4.47
CA SER A 204 -10.07 14.08 3.18
C SER A 204 -10.94 15.34 3.01
N ARG A 205 -10.41 16.33 2.38
CA ARG A 205 -11.24 17.39 1.80
C ARG A 205 -11.64 16.93 0.42
N VAL A 206 -12.90 16.62 0.32
CA VAL A 206 -13.69 16.55 -0.91
C VAL A 206 -13.41 17.75 -1.82
#